data_dd0014583e168d4f61eca2a9ae55c608
#
_entry.id   dd0014583e168d4f61eca2a9ae55c608
#
_cell.length_a   1.000
_cell.length_b   1.000
_cell.length_c   1.000
_cell.angle_alpha   90.00
_cell.angle_beta   90.00
_cell.angle_gamma   90.00
#
_symmetry.space_group_name_H-M   'P 1'
#
loop_
_entity.id
_entity.type
_entity.pdbx_description
1 polymer ?
#
loop_
_entity_poly.entity_id
_entity_poly.type
_entity_poly.pdbx_seq_one_letter_code
_entity_poly.pdbx_strand_id
1 'polypeptide(L)'
;AWNFGPSLKQNLKVINLTKLIKQSMNSRSNIIIKRNFKKTKNKKIKLFESRHLNINSTKVKKFLKWTPSLTIKESVQLTSDWYKAFKNKKDLLLVSKSQILNYIKKVKLT
;
A
#
# COMPACT_ATOMS: atom_id res chain seq x y z
N ALA A 1 -18.10 -4.73 9.98
CA ALA A 1 -16.84 -4.67 9.21
C ALA A 1 -15.88 -3.65 9.82
N TRP A 2 -14.57 -3.88 9.66
CA TRP A 2 -13.50 -3.04 10.17
C TRP A 2 -12.58 -2.64 9.05
N ASN A 3 -12.21 -1.36 9.00
CA ASN A 3 -11.26 -0.83 8.05
C ASN A 3 -9.93 -0.56 8.75
N PHE A 4 -8.87 -1.19 8.28
CA PHE A 4 -7.50 -0.95 8.73
C PHE A 4 -6.75 -0.18 7.64
N GLY A 5 -6.11 0.92 8.01
CA GLY A 5 -5.43 1.76 7.03
C GLY A 5 -4.37 2.67 7.67
N PRO A 6 -3.51 3.28 6.85
CA PRO A 6 -2.50 4.20 7.34
C PRO A 6 -3.15 5.42 8.02
N SER A 7 -2.35 6.16 8.79
CA SER A 7 -2.83 7.42 9.34
C SER A 7 -3.09 8.44 8.22
N LEU A 8 -4.04 9.35 8.41
CA LEU A 8 -4.35 10.40 7.42
C LEU A 8 -3.13 11.27 7.07
N LYS A 9 -2.19 11.43 8.01
CA LYS A 9 -0.92 12.14 7.78
C LYS A 9 0.02 11.45 6.79
N GLN A 10 -0.17 10.15 6.55
CA GLN A 10 0.65 9.33 5.65
C GLN A 10 -0.01 9.15 4.27
N ASN A 11 -0.93 10.03 3.92
CA ASN A 11 -1.63 9.93 2.64
C ASN A 11 -0.71 10.21 1.45
N LEU A 12 -0.62 9.28 0.51
CA LEU A 12 0.17 9.40 -0.70
C LEU A 12 -0.71 9.39 -1.95
N LYS A 13 -0.32 10.19 -2.94
CA LYS A 13 -0.87 10.06 -4.30
C LYS A 13 -0.45 8.71 -4.89
N VAL A 14 -1.32 8.10 -5.68
CA VAL A 14 -1.06 6.81 -6.36
C VAL A 14 0.29 6.82 -7.08
N ILE A 15 0.62 7.89 -7.80
CA ILE A 15 1.89 8.02 -8.52
C ILE A 15 3.11 7.93 -7.59
N ASN A 16 3.03 8.48 -6.39
CA ASN A 16 4.13 8.44 -5.43
C ASN A 16 4.27 7.02 -4.84
N LEU A 17 3.14 6.36 -4.55
CA LEU A 17 3.13 4.96 -4.12
C LEU A 17 3.75 4.06 -5.19
N THR A 18 3.38 4.23 -6.46
CA THR A 18 3.94 3.48 -7.59
C THR A 18 5.46 3.67 -7.72
N LYS A 19 5.96 4.92 -7.52
CA LYS A 19 7.40 5.19 -7.51
C LYS A 19 8.11 4.45 -6.37
N LEU A 20 7.54 4.44 -5.16
CA LEU A 20 8.09 3.72 -4.02
C LEU A 20 8.14 2.20 -4.28
N ILE A 21 7.06 1.62 -4.82
CA ILE A 21 7.01 0.20 -5.18
C ILE A 21 8.07 -0.12 -6.24
N LYS A 22 8.16 0.69 -7.30
CA LYS A 22 9.18 0.53 -8.34
C LYS A 22 10.59 0.52 -7.74
N GLN A 23 10.90 1.46 -6.89
CA GLN A 23 12.19 1.58 -6.21
C GLN A 23 12.44 0.36 -5.29
N SER A 24 11.48 0.00 -4.46
CA SER A 24 11.58 -1.12 -3.54
C SER A 24 11.75 -2.46 -4.27
N MET A 25 11.11 -2.62 -5.43
CA MET A 25 11.24 -3.81 -6.29
C MET A 25 12.51 -3.84 -7.14
N ASN A 26 13.32 -2.77 -7.14
CA ASN A 26 14.44 -2.58 -8.09
C ASN A 26 14.01 -2.77 -9.54
N SER A 27 12.80 -2.31 -9.87
CA SER A 27 12.22 -2.52 -11.21
C SER A 27 12.76 -1.53 -12.22
N ARG A 28 13.18 -2.02 -13.39
CA ARG A 28 13.56 -1.20 -14.54
C ARG A 28 12.37 -0.76 -15.40
N SER A 29 11.13 -1.19 -15.05
CA SER A 29 9.91 -0.85 -15.80
C SER A 29 9.66 0.66 -15.81
N ASN A 30 9.15 1.18 -16.93
CA ASN A 30 8.74 2.59 -17.02
C ASN A 30 7.33 2.77 -16.47
N ILE A 31 7.12 3.89 -15.76
CA ILE A 31 5.79 4.30 -15.31
C ILE A 31 5.17 5.16 -16.41
N ILE A 32 4.13 4.64 -17.06
CA ILE A 32 3.41 5.34 -18.12
C ILE A 32 2.09 5.86 -17.55
N ILE A 33 1.93 7.18 -17.52
CA ILE A 33 0.69 7.83 -17.09
C ILE A 33 -0.17 8.08 -18.34
N LYS A 34 -1.18 7.23 -18.55
CA LYS A 34 -2.15 7.44 -19.63
C LYS A 34 -3.30 8.30 -19.10
N ARG A 35 -3.42 9.52 -19.59
CA ARG A 35 -4.60 10.37 -19.36
C ARG A 35 -5.62 10.06 -20.45
N ASN A 36 -6.47 9.06 -20.26
CA ASN A 36 -7.55 8.75 -21.20
C ASN A 36 -8.67 9.80 -21.10
N PHE A 37 -8.48 10.95 -21.75
CA PHE A 37 -9.58 11.80 -22.13
C PHE A 37 -10.13 11.32 -23.48
N LYS A 38 -10.89 10.22 -23.51
CA LYS A 38 -11.75 9.99 -24.67
C LYS A 38 -12.84 11.06 -24.64
N LYS A 39 -12.66 12.09 -25.47
CA LYS A 39 -13.74 12.96 -25.90
C LYS A 39 -14.69 12.12 -26.78
N THR A 40 -15.57 11.36 -26.18
CA THR A 40 -16.74 10.85 -26.89
C THR A 40 -17.74 11.98 -26.98
N LYS A 41 -18.19 12.31 -28.20
CA LYS A 41 -19.04 13.45 -28.55
C LYS A 41 -20.34 13.55 -27.73
N ASN A 42 -20.75 12.57 -26.94
CA ASN A 42 -22.10 12.51 -26.38
C ASN A 42 -22.25 12.10 -24.91
N LYS A 43 -21.22 12.00 -24.09
CA LYS A 43 -21.36 12.01 -22.61
C LYS A 43 -20.00 12.16 -21.96
N LYS A 44 -19.83 13.19 -21.12
CA LYS A 44 -18.69 13.33 -20.21
C LYS A 44 -18.83 12.26 -19.11
N ILE A 45 -18.43 11.03 -19.38
CA ILE A 45 -18.17 10.08 -18.30
C ILE A 45 -16.86 10.52 -17.67
N LYS A 46 -16.96 11.39 -16.68
CA LYS A 46 -15.86 11.74 -15.82
C LYS A 46 -15.64 10.53 -14.91
N LEU A 47 -14.76 9.61 -15.31
CA LEU A 47 -14.23 8.60 -14.39
C LEU A 47 -13.47 9.36 -13.31
N PHE A 48 -14.13 9.62 -12.18
CA PHE A 48 -13.52 10.18 -10.99
C PHE A 48 -12.66 9.10 -10.35
N GLU A 49 -11.44 8.97 -10.83
CA GLU A 49 -10.44 8.28 -10.03
C GLU A 49 -10.12 9.19 -8.84
N SER A 50 -10.36 8.69 -7.63
CA SER A 50 -10.06 9.43 -6.42
C SER A 50 -8.58 9.81 -6.40
N ARG A 51 -8.27 11.10 -6.30
CA ARG A 51 -6.89 11.59 -6.21
C ARG A 51 -6.16 11.08 -4.96
N HIS A 52 -6.92 10.61 -3.98
CA HIS A 52 -6.43 10.12 -2.71
C HIS A 52 -7.19 8.85 -2.33
N LEU A 53 -6.47 7.76 -2.14
CA LEU A 53 -7.02 6.53 -1.59
C LEU A 53 -6.98 6.63 -0.06
N ASN A 54 -8.11 7.03 0.53
CA ASN A 54 -8.25 7.11 1.98
C ASN A 54 -9.21 6.05 2.48
N ILE A 55 -8.72 5.24 3.42
CA ILE A 55 -9.55 4.33 4.19
C ILE A 55 -9.77 4.96 5.56
N ASN A 56 -11.03 5.18 5.92
CA ASN A 56 -11.38 5.68 7.24
C ASN A 56 -11.24 4.57 8.29
N SER A 57 -10.19 4.65 9.11
CA SER A 57 -9.88 3.72 10.20
C SER A 57 -10.30 4.24 11.59
N THR A 58 -11.17 5.26 11.67
CA THR A 58 -11.59 5.85 12.95
C THR A 58 -12.30 4.83 13.85
N LYS A 59 -13.15 3.97 13.26
CA LYS A 59 -13.87 2.93 14.00
C LYS A 59 -12.91 1.97 14.71
N VAL A 60 -11.91 1.43 14.00
CA VAL A 60 -10.95 0.48 14.58
C VAL A 60 -10.09 1.15 15.65
N LYS A 61 -9.70 2.40 15.47
CA LYS A 61 -8.97 3.17 16.48
C LYS A 61 -9.77 3.37 17.75
N LYS A 62 -11.05 3.74 17.61
CA LYS A 62 -11.92 4.01 18.76
C LYS A 62 -12.24 2.76 19.56
N PHE A 63 -12.63 1.68 18.90
CA PHE A 63 -13.17 0.48 19.56
C PHE A 63 -12.11 -0.58 19.86
N LEU A 64 -11.12 -0.79 18.96
CA LEU A 64 -10.06 -1.77 19.15
C LEU A 64 -8.74 -1.16 19.62
N LYS A 65 -8.70 0.17 19.83
CA LYS A 65 -7.47 0.91 20.21
C LYS A 65 -6.29 0.64 19.27
N TRP A 66 -6.59 0.18 18.05
CA TRP A 66 -5.56 -0.14 17.07
C TRP A 66 -5.04 1.12 16.38
N THR A 67 -3.74 1.19 16.24
CA THR A 67 -3.04 2.23 15.46
C THR A 67 -2.04 1.58 14.50
N PRO A 68 -1.82 2.18 13.31
CA PRO A 68 -0.83 1.64 12.37
C PRO A 68 0.60 1.81 12.92
N SER A 69 1.31 0.70 13.10
CA SER A 69 2.70 0.69 13.59
C SER A 69 3.74 0.75 12.48
N LEU A 70 3.31 0.62 11.22
CA LEU A 70 4.16 0.72 10.05
C LEU A 70 3.95 2.05 9.33
N THR A 71 5.04 2.62 8.85
CA THR A 71 5.01 3.67 7.85
C THR A 71 4.64 3.09 6.48
N ILE A 72 4.18 3.94 5.55
CA ILE A 72 3.92 3.50 4.17
C ILE A 72 5.18 2.92 3.52
N LYS A 73 6.35 3.52 3.78
CA LYS A 73 7.62 3.03 3.23
C LYS A 73 7.95 1.62 3.72
N GLU A 74 7.78 1.36 5.02
CA GLU A 74 7.98 0.02 5.60
C GLU A 74 6.96 -0.99 5.06
N SER A 75 5.69 -0.59 4.93
CA SER A 75 4.65 -1.46 4.35
C SER A 75 4.97 -1.82 2.90
N VAL A 76 5.41 -0.85 2.09
CA VAL A 76 5.84 -1.08 0.71
C VAL A 76 7.06 -2.01 0.68
N GLN A 77 8.03 -1.83 1.58
CA GLN A 77 9.20 -2.69 1.64
C GLN A 77 8.83 -4.14 1.95
N LEU A 78 8.05 -4.38 3.00
CA LEU A 78 7.60 -5.73 3.38
C LEU A 78 6.82 -6.40 2.24
N THR A 79 5.90 -5.66 1.60
CA THR A 79 5.14 -6.16 0.46
C THR A 79 6.06 -6.52 -0.71
N SER A 80 7.00 -5.63 -1.04
CA SER A 80 7.95 -5.85 -2.13
C SER A 80 8.86 -7.05 -1.87
N ASP A 81 9.31 -7.23 -0.64
CA ASP A 81 10.18 -8.35 -0.27
C ASP A 81 9.43 -9.68 -0.35
N TRP A 82 8.14 -9.69 0.02
CA TRP A 82 7.29 -10.86 -0.15
C TRP A 82 7.13 -11.22 -1.64
N TYR A 83 6.84 -10.23 -2.53
CA TYR A 83 6.73 -10.47 -3.97
C TYR A 83 8.06 -10.88 -4.63
N LYS A 84 9.19 -10.36 -4.16
CA LYS A 84 10.52 -10.84 -4.59
C LYS A 84 10.74 -12.29 -4.19
N ALA A 85 10.37 -12.67 -2.97
CA ALA A 85 10.46 -14.04 -2.49
C ALA A 85 9.58 -14.97 -3.34
N PHE A 86 8.35 -14.55 -3.66
CA PHE A 86 7.44 -15.27 -4.56
C PHE A 86 8.07 -15.48 -5.94
N LYS A 87 8.58 -14.42 -6.56
CA LYS A 87 9.25 -14.49 -7.87
C LYS A 87 10.45 -15.43 -7.85
N ASN A 88 11.17 -15.48 -6.74
CA ASN A 88 12.35 -16.32 -6.57
C ASN A 88 12.01 -17.73 -6.04
N LYS A 89 10.71 -18.12 -6.05
CA LYS A 89 10.22 -19.44 -5.62
C LYS A 89 10.68 -19.85 -4.21
N LYS A 90 10.80 -18.87 -3.30
CA LYS A 90 11.13 -19.14 -1.88
C LYS A 90 9.92 -19.71 -1.15
N ASP A 91 10.16 -20.31 0.02
CA ASP A 91 9.10 -20.73 0.92
C ASP A 91 8.37 -19.51 1.49
N LEU A 92 7.17 -19.24 0.97
CA LEU A 92 6.37 -18.07 1.35
C LEU A 92 5.78 -18.18 2.76
N LEU A 93 5.62 -19.39 3.28
CA LEU A 93 5.17 -19.60 4.65
C LEU A 93 6.23 -19.10 5.64
N LEU A 94 7.49 -19.47 5.41
CA LEU A 94 8.61 -18.98 6.23
C LEU A 94 8.78 -17.46 6.12
N VAL A 95 8.68 -16.89 4.91
CA VAL A 95 8.74 -15.45 4.69
C VAL A 95 7.63 -14.74 5.45
N SER A 96 6.38 -15.22 5.33
CA SER A 96 5.23 -14.62 6.01
C SER A 96 5.35 -14.72 7.53
N LYS A 97 5.75 -15.88 8.06
CA LYS A 97 6.00 -16.05 9.51
C LYS A 97 7.06 -15.08 10.03
N SER A 98 8.17 -14.93 9.30
CA SER A 98 9.24 -14.00 9.66
C SER A 98 8.73 -12.55 9.70
N GLN A 99 7.97 -12.13 8.69
CA GLN A 99 7.38 -10.79 8.65
C GLN A 99 6.42 -10.55 9.82
N ILE A 100 5.57 -11.52 10.14
CA ILE A 100 4.63 -11.43 11.27
C ILE A 100 5.39 -11.30 12.60
N LEU A 101 6.41 -12.14 12.83
CA LEU A 101 7.21 -12.08 14.05
C LEU A 101 7.93 -10.75 14.21
N ASN A 102 8.49 -10.21 13.13
CA ASN A 102 9.14 -8.90 13.14
C ASN A 102 8.13 -7.77 13.42
N TYR A 103 6.94 -7.85 12.85
CA TYR A 103 5.86 -6.90 13.14
C TYR A 103 5.45 -6.94 14.62
N ILE A 104 5.25 -8.15 15.19
CA ILE A 104 4.89 -8.31 16.60
C ILE A 104 5.97 -7.73 17.53
N LYS A 105 7.25 -7.97 17.25
CA LYS A 105 8.36 -7.38 18.00
C LYS A 105 8.30 -5.85 17.98
N LYS A 106 8.06 -5.27 16.80
CA LYS A 106 7.95 -3.81 16.65
C LYS A 106 6.79 -3.23 17.46
N VAL A 107 5.61 -3.88 17.41
CA VAL A 107 4.42 -3.42 18.16
C VAL A 107 4.62 -3.49 19.67
N LYS A 108 5.36 -4.47 20.18
CA LYS A 108 5.66 -4.59 21.62
C LYS A 108 6.66 -3.56 22.13
N LEU A 109 7.43 -2.95 21.24
CA LEU A 109 8.43 -1.94 21.59
C LEU A 109 7.90 -0.50 21.48
N THR A 110 6.66 -0.32 21.03
CA THR A 110 5.96 0.96 20.90
C THR A 110 4.88 1.09 21.95
#